data_e5a0e347a2b9a190d3b5f240af7e594f
#
_entry.id   e5a0e347a2b9a190d3b5f240af7e594f
#
_cell.length_a   1.000
_cell.length_b   1.000
_cell.length_c   1.000
_cell.angle_alpha   90.00
_cell.angle_beta   90.00
_cell.angle_gamma   90.00
#
_symmetry.space_group_name_H-M   'P 1'
#
loop_
_entity.id
_entity.type
_entity.pdbx_description
1 polymer ?
#
loop_
_entity_poly.entity_id
_entity_poly.type
_entity_poly.pdbx_seq_one_letter_code
_entity_poly.pdbx_strand_id
1 'polypeptide(L)'
;QAVTHDRRLVGELDEEFVFESRVGDVFVLGNTTWQVDQIGPDRVVVSPAPGRVPRLPFWRGDPVGRSRETGEQVGQLLEALARRLEGTAHLPGPEAERAAVAWLQEHYPADEQAARLLVALARRQRAATGFLPTHQRLLLEFFPDEVGDWRAVLHAPFGARLNRAWLLAFQARAREVLGLQVEGVVADEGLLLRFPGWGEAPLALADLDLLPDLEALISEEATGSPLFAVLFRHAAARALLIPRSTALRRRPLWQQRLRASDLLEAFRAEPDFPLVVEALRELWHEALDVPGLRSVLEDVKAGRRRLEVVQRPAPSPFAAGLVFRFLGDYVYHTDSPRAERRAQLLQLSQQALREALGSQVLRELLDREVIEQIRAELQGTAPGRRATTPSQLLDLLERLGALTLAEAQARCEGDAGRFLAQLEEAGL
;
A
#
# COMPACT_ATOMS: atom_id res chain seq x y z
N GLN A 1 -2.86 18.62 21.48
CA GLN A 1 -4.30 18.35 21.55
C GLN A 1 -5.08 19.29 20.63
N ALA A 2 -6.12 18.82 19.95
CA ALA A 2 -7.09 19.65 19.24
C ALA A 2 -8.24 20.00 20.19
N VAL A 3 -8.51 21.29 20.34
CA VAL A 3 -9.57 21.80 21.25
C VAL A 3 -10.40 22.88 20.53
N THR A 4 -11.67 22.97 20.87
CA THR A 4 -12.54 24.07 20.41
C THR A 4 -12.26 25.36 21.19
N HIS A 5 -12.83 26.52 20.74
CA HIS A 5 -12.69 27.80 21.43
C HIS A 5 -13.22 27.78 22.89
N ASP A 6 -14.22 26.95 23.16
CA ASP A 6 -14.76 26.69 24.50
C ASP A 6 -13.98 25.62 25.29
N ARG A 7 -12.78 25.28 24.83
CA ARG A 7 -11.82 24.33 25.42
C ARG A 7 -12.31 22.88 25.51
N ARG A 8 -13.27 22.48 24.71
CA ARG A 8 -13.63 21.06 24.59
C ARG A 8 -12.58 20.31 23.80
N LEU A 9 -12.14 19.17 24.31
CA LEU A 9 -11.22 18.28 23.63
C LEU A 9 -11.95 17.63 22.43
N VAL A 10 -11.37 17.81 21.23
CA VAL A 10 -11.85 17.18 19.99
C VAL A 10 -11.09 15.88 19.75
N GLY A 11 -9.80 15.88 20.04
CA GLY A 11 -8.93 14.70 19.88
C GLY A 11 -7.45 15.07 19.99
N GLU A 12 -6.61 14.11 19.66
CA GLU A 12 -5.17 14.29 19.63
C GLU A 12 -4.70 14.36 18.19
N LEU A 13 -3.72 15.23 17.93
CA LEU A 13 -3.08 15.42 16.64
C LEU A 13 -1.61 15.05 16.79
N ASP A 14 -1.08 14.42 15.75
CA ASP A 14 0.35 14.18 15.63
C ASP A 14 1.14 15.49 15.58
N GLU A 15 2.33 15.49 16.17
CA GLU A 15 3.15 16.70 16.25
C GLU A 15 3.64 17.15 14.85
N GLU A 16 3.92 16.21 13.96
CA GLU A 16 4.36 16.52 12.60
C GLU A 16 3.22 17.14 11.79
N PHE A 17 2.01 16.59 11.93
CA PHE A 17 0.82 17.17 11.30
C PHE A 17 0.59 18.63 11.74
N VAL A 18 0.66 18.88 13.06
CA VAL A 18 0.49 20.23 13.60
C VAL A 18 1.60 21.17 13.10
N PHE A 19 2.82 20.65 12.95
CA PHE A 19 3.96 21.44 12.50
C PHE A 19 3.85 21.85 11.03
N GLU A 20 3.29 20.99 10.17
CA GLU A 20 3.06 21.26 8.75
C GLU A 20 1.75 22.03 8.50
N SER A 21 0.88 22.13 9.51
CA SER A 21 -0.39 22.81 9.42
C SER A 21 -0.25 24.31 9.58
N ARG A 22 -1.10 25.06 8.90
CA ARG A 22 -1.21 26.52 8.98
C ARG A 22 -2.59 26.91 9.49
N VAL A 23 -2.67 28.07 10.11
CA VAL A 23 -3.96 28.68 10.42
C VAL A 23 -4.77 28.83 9.14
N GLY A 24 -6.02 28.39 9.16
CA GLY A 24 -6.92 28.32 8.01
C GLY A 24 -6.98 26.98 7.31
N ASP A 25 -6.04 26.06 7.55
CA ASP A 25 -6.09 24.70 7.01
C ASP A 25 -7.30 23.94 7.55
N VAL A 26 -7.91 23.13 6.69
CA VAL A 26 -9.05 22.27 7.05
C VAL A 26 -8.60 20.82 7.03
N PHE A 27 -8.96 20.05 8.06
CA PHE A 27 -8.63 18.63 8.18
C PHE A 27 -9.80 17.82 8.74
N VAL A 28 -9.75 16.50 8.57
CA VAL A 28 -10.75 15.58 9.15
C VAL A 28 -10.22 15.02 10.47
N LEU A 29 -11.06 15.06 11.50
CA LEU A 29 -10.81 14.35 12.74
C LEU A 29 -12.12 13.74 13.23
N GLY A 30 -12.15 12.42 13.33
CA GLY A 30 -13.42 11.69 13.51
C GLY A 30 -14.32 11.81 12.30
N ASN A 31 -15.58 12.13 12.48
CA ASN A 31 -16.60 12.25 11.43
C ASN A 31 -16.79 13.68 10.92
N THR A 32 -15.97 14.63 11.37
CA THR A 32 -16.18 16.06 11.13
C THR A 32 -14.95 16.70 10.55
N THR A 33 -15.15 17.69 9.69
CA THR A 33 -14.09 18.58 9.21
C THR A 33 -13.89 19.73 10.17
N TRP A 34 -12.62 20.04 10.44
CA TRP A 34 -12.19 21.06 11.37
C TRP A 34 -11.25 22.04 10.68
N GLN A 35 -11.38 23.32 10.97
CA GLN A 35 -10.44 24.34 10.54
C GLN A 35 -9.50 24.69 11.69
N VAL A 36 -8.21 24.84 11.38
CA VAL A 36 -7.20 25.33 12.32
C VAL A 36 -7.37 26.84 12.48
N ASP A 37 -7.75 27.28 13.66
CA ASP A 37 -7.89 28.70 13.98
C ASP A 37 -6.66 29.29 14.67
N GLN A 38 -6.01 28.48 15.52
CA GLN A 38 -4.78 28.89 16.21
C GLN A 38 -3.91 27.68 16.56
N ILE A 39 -2.60 27.84 16.40
CA ILE A 39 -1.61 26.83 16.81
C ILE A 39 -0.86 27.37 18.01
N GLY A 40 -1.05 26.72 19.15
CA GLY A 40 -0.36 27.02 20.41
C GLY A 40 0.75 26.03 20.73
N PRO A 41 1.49 26.23 21.83
CA PRO A 41 2.60 25.36 22.21
C PRO A 41 2.18 23.94 22.62
N ASP A 42 0.98 23.75 23.15
CA ASP A 42 0.45 22.47 23.67
C ASP A 42 -0.88 22.07 23.04
N ARG A 43 -1.50 22.96 22.27
CA ARG A 43 -2.84 22.74 21.69
C ARG A 43 -3.02 23.46 20.37
N VAL A 44 -3.94 22.93 19.59
CA VAL A 44 -4.46 23.56 18.36
C VAL A 44 -5.91 23.92 18.61
N VAL A 45 -6.25 25.18 18.45
CA VAL A 45 -7.66 25.63 18.54
C VAL A 45 -8.31 25.43 17.17
N VAL A 46 -9.46 24.78 17.16
CA VAL A 46 -10.16 24.41 15.94
C VAL A 46 -11.64 24.78 16.00
N SER A 47 -12.22 25.06 14.86
CA SER A 47 -13.66 25.25 14.67
C SER A 47 -14.23 24.27 13.64
N PRO A 48 -15.51 23.86 13.76
CA PRO A 48 -16.15 23.02 12.75
C PRO A 48 -16.17 23.71 11.39
N ALA A 49 -15.83 22.99 10.33
CA ALA A 49 -15.76 23.49 8.95
C ALA A 49 -16.56 22.59 7.98
N PRO A 50 -17.89 22.43 8.18
CA PRO A 50 -18.68 21.54 7.34
C PRO A 50 -18.71 22.01 5.90
N GLY A 51 -18.61 21.07 4.93
CA GLY A 51 -18.65 21.34 3.50
C GLY A 51 -17.37 21.93 2.91
N ARG A 52 -16.32 22.18 3.70
CA ARG A 52 -15.01 22.57 3.17
C ARG A 52 -14.17 21.34 2.83
N VAL A 53 -13.43 21.42 1.73
CA VAL A 53 -12.53 20.35 1.29
C VAL A 53 -11.36 20.25 2.27
N PRO A 54 -11.21 19.12 2.98
CA PRO A 54 -10.11 18.96 3.92
C PRO A 54 -8.80 18.67 3.19
N ARG A 55 -7.70 19.20 3.73
CA ARG A 55 -6.37 18.68 3.45
C ARG A 55 -6.27 17.32 4.14
N LEU A 56 -5.91 16.29 3.39
CA LEU A 56 -5.69 14.96 3.99
C LEU A 56 -4.49 15.06 4.95
N PRO A 57 -4.66 14.78 6.24
CA PRO A 57 -3.51 14.68 7.13
C PRO A 57 -2.68 13.48 6.69
N PHE A 58 -1.37 13.68 6.52
CA PHE A 58 -0.43 12.59 6.30
C PHE A 58 -0.22 11.85 7.63
N TRP A 59 -1.15 11.00 7.96
CA TRP A 59 -0.97 10.04 9.05
C TRP A 59 -0.08 8.91 8.55
N ARG A 60 1.18 8.95 8.91
CA ARG A 60 2.01 7.76 9.00
C ARG A 60 2.01 7.31 10.45
N GLY A 61 0.88 6.81 10.91
CA GLY A 61 0.90 5.92 12.06
C GLY A 61 1.62 4.66 11.60
N ASP A 62 2.75 4.32 12.21
CA ASP A 62 3.28 2.97 12.05
C ASP A 62 2.21 2.03 12.60
N PRO A 63 1.55 1.22 11.75
CA PRO A 63 0.62 0.23 12.25
C PRO A 63 1.43 -0.69 13.16
N VAL A 64 0.90 -0.97 14.34
CA VAL A 64 1.55 -1.88 15.30
C VAL A 64 1.88 -3.22 14.67
N GLY A 65 1.20 -3.56 13.58
CA GLY A 65 1.41 -4.80 12.84
C GLY A 65 1.08 -6.05 13.67
N ARG A 66 1.03 -7.16 13.01
CA ARG A 66 0.86 -8.47 13.65
C ARG A 66 2.20 -8.94 14.20
N SER A 67 2.24 -9.51 15.42
CA SER A 67 3.45 -10.18 15.89
C SER A 67 3.71 -11.45 15.07
N ARG A 68 4.96 -11.92 15.06
CA ARG A 68 5.34 -13.16 14.38
C ARG A 68 4.53 -14.35 14.91
N GLU A 69 4.34 -14.45 16.23
CA GLU A 69 3.59 -15.53 16.89
C GLU A 69 2.12 -15.55 16.42
N THR A 70 1.47 -14.37 16.37
CA THR A 70 0.11 -14.25 15.84
C THR A 70 0.08 -14.60 14.34
N GLY A 71 1.08 -14.19 13.59
CA GLY A 71 1.24 -14.56 12.18
C GLY A 71 1.40 -16.05 11.96
N GLU A 72 2.19 -16.72 12.80
CA GLU A 72 2.31 -18.20 12.79
C GLU A 72 0.98 -18.89 13.12
N GLN A 73 0.17 -18.36 14.05
CA GLN A 73 -1.16 -18.89 14.33
C GLN A 73 -2.11 -18.76 13.12
N VAL A 74 -2.04 -17.63 12.39
CA VAL A 74 -2.76 -17.48 11.12
C VAL A 74 -2.27 -18.52 10.10
N GLY A 75 -0.96 -18.74 10.02
CA GLY A 75 -0.38 -19.77 9.17
C GLY A 75 -0.81 -21.18 9.55
N GLN A 76 -0.97 -21.48 10.85
CA GLN A 76 -1.50 -22.74 11.36
C GLN A 76 -2.97 -22.93 10.98
N LEU A 77 -3.80 -21.89 11.07
CA LEU A 77 -5.19 -21.92 10.59
C LEU A 77 -5.23 -22.27 9.09
N LEU A 78 -4.43 -21.59 8.27
CA LEU A 78 -4.36 -21.87 6.83
C LEU A 78 -3.87 -23.30 6.54
N GLU A 79 -2.91 -23.80 7.30
CA GLU A 79 -2.42 -25.18 7.22
C GLU A 79 -3.53 -26.19 7.54
N ALA A 80 -4.26 -25.97 8.63
CA ALA A 80 -5.38 -26.83 9.03
C ALA A 80 -6.51 -26.79 7.97
N LEU A 81 -6.82 -25.61 7.43
CA LEU A 81 -7.80 -25.45 6.36
C LEU A 81 -7.34 -26.14 5.07
N ALA A 82 -6.04 -26.03 4.71
CA ALA A 82 -5.47 -26.73 3.56
C ALA A 82 -5.65 -28.24 3.66
N ARG A 83 -5.30 -28.83 4.81
CA ARG A 83 -5.48 -30.27 5.09
C ARG A 83 -6.96 -30.67 5.01
N ARG A 84 -7.85 -29.83 5.52
CA ARG A 84 -9.30 -30.08 5.46
C ARG A 84 -9.81 -30.09 4.03
N LEU A 85 -9.40 -29.13 3.21
CA LEU A 85 -9.76 -29.06 1.79
C LEU A 85 -9.17 -30.23 0.99
N GLU A 86 -8.00 -30.72 1.36
CA GLU A 86 -7.41 -31.95 0.77
C GLU A 86 -8.17 -33.22 1.18
N GLY A 87 -8.48 -33.36 2.45
CA GLY A 87 -9.22 -34.50 2.97
C GLY A 87 -10.65 -34.63 2.41
N THR A 88 -11.23 -33.51 1.94
CA THR A 88 -12.57 -33.47 1.34
C THR A 88 -12.54 -33.42 -0.18
N ALA A 89 -11.39 -33.57 -0.83
CA ALA A 89 -11.25 -33.50 -2.30
C ALA A 89 -12.05 -34.58 -3.06
N HIS A 90 -12.38 -35.68 -2.38
CA HIS A 90 -13.21 -36.76 -2.94
C HIS A 90 -14.72 -36.45 -2.93
N LEU A 91 -15.16 -35.42 -2.20
CA LEU A 91 -16.55 -34.99 -2.12
C LEU A 91 -16.90 -34.06 -3.31
N PRO A 92 -18.19 -34.02 -3.72
CA PRO A 92 -18.67 -32.99 -4.64
C PRO A 92 -18.36 -31.57 -4.11
N GLY A 93 -18.03 -30.65 -5.00
CA GLY A 93 -17.60 -29.30 -4.64
C GLY A 93 -18.44 -28.58 -3.57
N PRO A 94 -19.78 -28.58 -3.65
CA PRO A 94 -20.65 -27.98 -2.64
C PRO A 94 -20.63 -28.69 -1.28
N GLU A 95 -20.42 -30.01 -1.26
CA GLU A 95 -20.33 -30.79 -0.02
C GLU A 95 -18.98 -30.58 0.68
N ALA A 96 -17.90 -30.56 -0.07
CA ALA A 96 -16.57 -30.23 0.43
C ALA A 96 -16.53 -28.82 1.04
N GLU A 97 -17.21 -27.86 0.41
CA GLU A 97 -17.33 -26.49 0.92
C GLU A 97 -18.10 -26.45 2.23
N ARG A 98 -19.28 -27.07 2.29
CA ARG A 98 -20.09 -27.14 3.52
C ARG A 98 -19.32 -27.81 4.67
N ALA A 99 -18.57 -28.89 4.40
CA ALA A 99 -17.77 -29.58 5.39
C ALA A 99 -16.63 -28.69 5.92
N ALA A 100 -15.99 -27.88 5.07
CA ALA A 100 -14.94 -26.94 5.48
C ALA A 100 -15.52 -25.75 6.28
N VAL A 101 -16.67 -25.23 5.89
CA VAL A 101 -17.38 -24.14 6.61
C VAL A 101 -17.79 -24.61 8.00
N ALA A 102 -18.44 -25.79 8.11
CA ALA A 102 -18.84 -26.35 9.39
C ALA A 102 -17.65 -26.57 10.34
N TRP A 103 -16.53 -27.08 9.78
CA TRP A 103 -15.31 -27.25 10.55
C TRP A 103 -14.75 -25.93 11.08
N LEU A 104 -14.75 -24.86 10.27
CA LEU A 104 -14.31 -23.53 10.72
C LEU A 104 -15.17 -23.00 11.86
N GLN A 105 -16.50 -23.12 11.76
CA GLN A 105 -17.43 -22.66 12.80
C GLN A 105 -17.28 -23.46 14.11
N GLU A 106 -16.94 -24.73 14.03
CA GLU A 106 -16.71 -25.57 15.21
C GLU A 106 -15.43 -25.22 15.96
N HIS A 107 -14.35 -24.85 15.23
CA HIS A 107 -13.02 -24.69 15.80
C HIS A 107 -12.60 -23.24 16.01
N TYR A 108 -13.30 -22.29 15.37
CA TYR A 108 -12.98 -20.86 15.41
C TYR A 108 -14.25 -20.02 15.60
N PRO A 109 -14.16 -18.87 16.27
CA PRO A 109 -15.31 -17.96 16.48
C PRO A 109 -15.67 -17.21 15.19
N ALA A 110 -16.03 -17.95 14.12
CA ALA A 110 -16.41 -17.42 12.84
C ALA A 110 -17.91 -17.62 12.61
N ASP A 111 -18.61 -16.58 12.17
CA ASP A 111 -19.97 -16.74 11.65
C ASP A 111 -19.98 -17.47 10.30
N GLU A 112 -21.16 -17.86 9.85
CA GLU A 112 -21.30 -18.64 8.61
C GLU A 112 -20.79 -17.84 7.39
N GLN A 113 -21.01 -16.53 7.35
CA GLN A 113 -20.58 -15.70 6.23
C GLN A 113 -19.07 -15.58 6.18
N ALA A 114 -18.42 -15.30 7.31
CA ALA A 114 -16.96 -15.24 7.41
C ALA A 114 -16.32 -16.59 7.06
N ALA A 115 -16.85 -17.70 7.57
CA ALA A 115 -16.35 -19.02 7.25
C ALA A 115 -16.48 -19.36 5.75
N ARG A 116 -17.62 -19.05 5.12
CA ARG A 116 -17.80 -19.22 3.67
C ARG A 116 -16.83 -18.38 2.84
N LEU A 117 -16.65 -17.11 3.19
CA LEU A 117 -15.71 -16.23 2.49
C LEU A 117 -14.27 -16.74 2.59
N LEU A 118 -13.85 -17.20 3.78
CA LEU A 118 -12.51 -17.74 3.99
C LEU A 118 -12.30 -19.03 3.18
N VAL A 119 -13.26 -19.96 3.20
CA VAL A 119 -13.20 -21.20 2.41
C VAL A 119 -13.16 -20.89 0.91
N ALA A 120 -14.01 -19.98 0.43
CA ALA A 120 -14.02 -19.58 -0.97
C ALA A 120 -12.70 -18.94 -1.42
N LEU A 121 -12.13 -18.06 -0.60
CA LEU A 121 -10.84 -17.42 -0.84
C LEU A 121 -9.70 -18.46 -0.86
N ALA A 122 -9.68 -19.38 0.12
CA ALA A 122 -8.69 -20.44 0.20
C ALA A 122 -8.75 -21.39 -1.01
N ARG A 123 -9.96 -21.75 -1.45
CA ARG A 123 -10.14 -22.58 -2.65
C ARG A 123 -9.67 -21.89 -3.92
N ARG A 124 -9.97 -20.60 -4.07
CA ARG A 124 -9.50 -19.79 -5.20
C ARG A 124 -7.99 -19.67 -5.19
N GLN A 125 -7.38 -19.43 -4.04
CA GLN A 125 -5.92 -19.38 -3.89
C GLN A 125 -5.28 -20.71 -4.27
N ARG A 126 -5.80 -21.82 -3.74
CA ARG A 126 -5.30 -23.16 -4.07
C ARG A 126 -5.45 -23.48 -5.56
N ALA A 127 -6.58 -23.14 -6.17
CA ALA A 127 -6.79 -23.32 -7.62
C ALA A 127 -5.81 -22.49 -8.44
N ALA A 128 -5.42 -21.33 -7.93
CA ALA A 128 -4.51 -20.41 -8.58
C ALA A 128 -3.04 -20.87 -8.49
N THR A 129 -2.57 -21.38 -7.36
CA THR A 129 -1.15 -21.66 -7.08
C THR A 129 -0.84 -23.12 -6.82
N GLY A 130 -1.85 -23.99 -6.81
CA GLY A 130 -1.73 -25.43 -6.54
C GLY A 130 -1.81 -25.78 -5.05
N PHE A 131 -1.58 -24.84 -4.14
CA PHE A 131 -1.61 -25.02 -2.70
C PHE A 131 -1.97 -23.72 -1.97
N LEU A 132 -2.16 -23.77 -0.65
CA LEU A 132 -2.26 -22.59 0.20
C LEU A 132 -0.90 -22.25 0.78
N PRO A 133 -0.43 -21.01 0.69
CA PRO A 133 0.74 -20.56 1.44
C PRO A 133 0.41 -20.56 2.94
N THR A 134 1.33 -21.09 3.74
CA THR A 134 1.21 -21.25 5.19
C THR A 134 2.51 -20.82 5.88
N HIS A 135 2.57 -20.91 7.21
CA HIS A 135 3.81 -20.67 7.95
C HIS A 135 4.91 -21.71 7.67
N GLN A 136 4.57 -22.92 7.20
CA GLN A 136 5.53 -23.99 6.85
C GLN A 136 5.81 -24.06 5.36
N ARG A 137 4.88 -23.60 4.52
CA ARG A 137 5.00 -23.64 3.07
C ARG A 137 4.80 -22.24 2.53
N LEU A 138 5.91 -21.53 2.37
CA LEU A 138 5.95 -20.18 1.84
C LEU A 138 5.82 -20.22 0.32
N LEU A 139 5.34 -19.12 -0.28
CA LEU A 139 5.19 -18.99 -1.70
C LEU A 139 5.86 -17.70 -2.18
N LEU A 140 6.76 -17.82 -3.12
CA LEU A 140 7.29 -16.72 -3.90
C LEU A 140 6.64 -16.77 -5.30
N GLU A 141 5.75 -15.83 -5.56
CA GLU A 141 4.93 -15.76 -6.75
C GLU A 141 5.41 -14.63 -7.67
N PHE A 142 5.70 -14.96 -8.93
CA PHE A 142 6.11 -14.00 -9.96
C PHE A 142 5.01 -13.81 -10.99
N PHE A 143 4.73 -12.56 -11.36
CA PHE A 143 3.79 -12.22 -12.42
C PHE A 143 4.14 -10.86 -13.05
N PRO A 144 3.85 -10.64 -14.35
CA PRO A 144 3.99 -9.34 -14.97
C PRO A 144 2.83 -8.43 -14.57
N ASP A 145 3.09 -7.13 -14.50
CA ASP A 145 2.01 -6.15 -14.41
C ASP A 145 1.53 -5.74 -15.83
N GLU A 146 0.55 -4.85 -15.88
CA GLU A 146 -0.07 -4.42 -17.15
C GLU A 146 0.88 -3.59 -18.05
N VAL A 147 1.97 -3.05 -17.51
CA VAL A 147 3.00 -2.30 -18.24
C VAL A 147 4.14 -3.21 -18.70
N GLY A 148 4.15 -4.46 -18.23
CA GLY A 148 5.18 -5.46 -18.53
C GLY A 148 6.31 -5.50 -17.49
N ASP A 149 6.25 -4.73 -16.41
CA ASP A 149 7.19 -4.86 -15.30
C ASP A 149 6.90 -6.12 -14.49
N TRP A 150 7.95 -6.79 -14.06
CA TRP A 150 7.81 -7.97 -13.21
C TRP A 150 7.56 -7.58 -11.75
N ARG A 151 6.70 -8.37 -11.11
CA ARG A 151 6.45 -8.30 -9.68
C ARG A 151 6.69 -9.66 -9.06
N ALA A 152 7.23 -9.66 -7.84
CA ALA A 152 7.34 -10.84 -7.00
C ALA A 152 6.59 -10.59 -5.70
N VAL A 153 5.77 -11.55 -5.28
CA VAL A 153 5.09 -11.53 -3.98
C VAL A 153 5.57 -12.71 -3.16
N LEU A 154 6.18 -12.42 -2.02
CA LEU A 154 6.48 -13.43 -1.01
C LEU A 154 5.33 -13.49 0.00
N HIS A 155 4.61 -14.60 0.00
CA HIS A 155 3.58 -14.90 0.99
C HIS A 155 4.23 -15.48 2.23
N ALA A 156 4.35 -14.66 3.27
CA ALA A 156 5.01 -14.96 4.54
C ALA A 156 4.19 -14.35 5.70
N PRO A 157 3.40 -15.13 6.44
CA PRO A 157 2.43 -14.61 7.40
C PRO A 157 3.06 -14.23 8.75
N PHE A 158 4.29 -13.70 8.75
CA PHE A 158 5.07 -13.47 9.98
C PHE A 158 4.99 -12.05 10.53
N GLY A 159 4.10 -11.22 9.97
CA GLY A 159 3.94 -9.83 10.40
C GLY A 159 4.86 -8.84 9.68
N ALA A 160 4.42 -7.59 9.64
CA ALA A 160 5.08 -6.54 8.86
C ALA A 160 6.51 -6.23 9.33
N ARG A 161 6.82 -6.39 10.62
CA ARG A 161 8.17 -6.15 11.17
C ARG A 161 9.20 -7.12 10.59
N LEU A 162 8.89 -8.43 10.59
CA LEU A 162 9.73 -9.46 10.00
C LEU A 162 9.80 -9.30 8.48
N ASN A 163 8.67 -9.10 7.82
CA ASN A 163 8.59 -8.96 6.38
C ASN A 163 9.36 -7.71 5.88
N ARG A 164 9.42 -6.63 6.67
CA ARG A 164 10.23 -5.45 6.36
C ARG A 164 11.73 -5.75 6.44
N ALA A 165 12.17 -6.50 7.46
CA ALA A 165 13.55 -6.97 7.52
C ALA A 165 13.90 -7.82 6.30
N TRP A 166 13.00 -8.70 5.87
CA TRP A 166 13.19 -9.53 4.68
C TRP A 166 13.26 -8.71 3.40
N LEU A 167 12.39 -7.69 3.26
CA LEU A 167 12.43 -6.77 2.12
C LEU A 167 13.78 -6.08 2.02
N LEU A 168 14.29 -5.49 3.13
CA LEU A 168 15.57 -4.79 3.15
C LEU A 168 16.73 -5.73 2.78
N ALA A 169 16.75 -6.95 3.32
CA ALA A 169 17.76 -7.94 2.96
C ALA A 169 17.69 -8.33 1.48
N PHE A 170 16.50 -8.49 0.91
CA PHE A 170 16.32 -8.74 -0.52
C PHE A 170 16.82 -7.58 -1.37
N GLN A 171 16.48 -6.33 -1.00
CA GLN A 171 16.90 -5.14 -1.73
C GLN A 171 18.42 -5.01 -1.77
N ALA A 172 19.09 -5.18 -0.62
CA ALA A 172 20.55 -5.13 -0.53
C ALA A 172 21.20 -6.24 -1.36
N ARG A 173 20.78 -7.49 -1.17
CA ARG A 173 21.38 -8.64 -1.86
C ARG A 173 21.08 -8.65 -3.36
N ALA A 174 19.87 -8.26 -3.77
CA ALA A 174 19.52 -8.16 -5.19
C ALA A 174 20.36 -7.09 -5.90
N ARG A 175 20.64 -5.97 -5.24
CA ARG A 175 21.55 -4.95 -5.77
C ARG A 175 22.98 -5.46 -5.87
N GLU A 176 23.48 -6.14 -4.87
CA GLU A 176 24.86 -6.67 -4.82
C GLU A 176 25.09 -7.76 -5.88
N VAL A 177 24.20 -8.75 -5.94
CA VAL A 177 24.39 -9.96 -6.75
C VAL A 177 23.84 -9.82 -8.18
N LEU A 178 22.68 -9.18 -8.32
CA LEU A 178 21.94 -9.08 -9.58
C LEU A 178 22.05 -7.70 -10.22
N GLY A 179 22.62 -6.70 -9.53
CA GLY A 179 22.63 -5.31 -10.01
C GLY A 179 21.23 -4.67 -10.08
N LEU A 180 20.23 -5.24 -9.38
CA LEU A 180 18.85 -4.82 -9.46
C LEU A 180 18.52 -3.79 -8.39
N GLN A 181 17.88 -2.70 -8.81
CA GLN A 181 17.17 -1.82 -7.90
C GLN A 181 15.73 -2.29 -7.77
N VAL A 182 15.30 -2.57 -6.56
CA VAL A 182 14.02 -3.20 -6.27
C VAL A 182 13.20 -2.29 -5.37
N GLU A 183 12.02 -1.90 -5.82
CA GLU A 183 11.02 -1.23 -5.00
C GLU A 183 10.15 -2.27 -4.30
N GLY A 184 9.62 -1.95 -3.11
CA GLY A 184 8.74 -2.90 -2.45
C GLY A 184 7.90 -2.32 -1.34
N VAL A 185 6.85 -3.05 -1.00
CA VAL A 185 5.97 -2.79 0.14
C VAL A 185 5.79 -4.04 0.97
N VAL A 186 5.46 -3.84 2.24
CA VAL A 186 5.25 -4.93 3.19
C VAL A 186 3.84 -4.88 3.80
N ALA A 187 3.34 -6.06 4.14
CA ALA A 187 2.15 -6.26 4.95
C ALA A 187 2.41 -7.39 5.96
N ASP A 188 1.45 -7.63 6.84
CA ASP A 188 1.55 -8.74 7.80
C ASP A 188 1.57 -10.11 7.12
N GLU A 189 0.96 -10.22 5.93
CA GLU A 189 0.84 -11.44 5.14
C GLU A 189 2.03 -11.72 4.22
N GLY A 190 2.94 -10.73 4.04
CA GLY A 190 4.06 -10.88 3.12
C GLY A 190 4.62 -9.55 2.63
N LEU A 191 5.33 -9.64 1.52
CA LEU A 191 5.93 -8.49 0.85
C LEU A 191 5.77 -8.58 -0.66
N LEU A 192 5.77 -7.42 -1.34
CA LEU A 192 5.76 -7.30 -2.78
C LEU A 192 7.01 -6.55 -3.22
N LEU A 193 7.66 -7.04 -4.27
CA LEU A 193 8.80 -6.46 -4.95
C LEU A 193 8.40 -6.10 -6.39
N ARG A 194 8.86 -4.97 -6.89
CA ARG A 194 8.72 -4.53 -8.29
C ARG A 194 10.10 -4.41 -8.94
N PHE A 195 10.20 -4.87 -10.17
CA PHE A 195 11.42 -4.88 -10.99
C PHE A 195 11.18 -4.07 -12.26
N PRO A 196 11.40 -2.75 -12.22
CA PRO A 196 11.14 -1.87 -13.36
C PRO A 196 12.05 -2.22 -14.56
N GLY A 197 11.47 -2.32 -15.76
CA GLY A 197 12.21 -2.53 -17.01
C GLY A 197 12.89 -3.90 -17.15
N TRP A 198 12.59 -4.87 -16.30
CA TRP A 198 13.17 -6.20 -16.37
C TRP A 198 12.36 -7.09 -17.32
N GLY A 199 12.98 -7.59 -18.37
CA GLY A 199 12.28 -8.31 -19.45
C GLY A 199 11.83 -9.74 -19.13
N GLU A 200 12.41 -10.37 -18.08
CA GLU A 200 12.12 -11.75 -17.67
C GLU A 200 11.82 -11.83 -16.17
N ALA A 201 11.16 -12.92 -15.75
CA ALA A 201 10.93 -13.13 -14.31
C ALA A 201 12.25 -13.29 -13.58
N PRO A 202 12.55 -12.50 -12.52
CA PRO A 202 13.81 -12.56 -11.78
C PRO A 202 13.85 -13.78 -10.84
N LEU A 203 13.75 -14.98 -11.38
CA LEU A 203 13.67 -16.23 -10.61
C LEU A 203 14.89 -16.45 -9.70
N ALA A 204 16.06 -15.92 -10.08
CA ALA A 204 17.28 -15.96 -9.26
C ALA A 204 17.11 -15.32 -7.88
N LEU A 205 16.05 -14.52 -7.66
CA LEU A 205 15.69 -13.98 -6.35
C LEU A 205 15.42 -15.09 -5.31
N ALA A 206 14.89 -16.23 -5.76
CA ALA A 206 14.58 -17.36 -4.89
C ALA A 206 15.84 -18.06 -4.33
N ASP A 207 16.96 -17.95 -5.05
CA ASP A 207 18.22 -18.61 -4.72
C ASP A 207 19.17 -17.71 -3.92
N LEU A 208 18.78 -16.48 -3.58
CA LEU A 208 19.62 -15.56 -2.83
C LEU A 208 19.82 -16.04 -1.40
N ASP A 209 21.07 -16.36 -1.02
CA ASP A 209 21.43 -16.66 0.37
C ASP A 209 21.60 -15.35 1.16
N LEU A 210 20.64 -15.08 2.04
CA LEU A 210 20.60 -13.89 2.88
C LEU A 210 21.26 -14.09 4.26
N LEU A 211 21.50 -15.36 4.66
CA LEU A 211 21.93 -15.70 6.02
C LEU A 211 23.35 -15.23 6.39
N PRO A 212 24.37 -15.33 5.51
CA PRO A 212 25.74 -15.08 5.90
C PRO A 212 25.95 -13.65 6.48
N ASP A 213 25.28 -12.66 5.90
CA ASP A 213 25.50 -11.24 6.21
C ASP A 213 24.19 -10.52 6.53
N LEU A 214 23.21 -11.21 7.11
CA LEU A 214 21.82 -10.71 7.24
C LEU A 214 21.74 -9.35 7.95
N GLU A 215 22.41 -9.19 9.09
CA GLU A 215 22.42 -7.93 9.85
C GLU A 215 23.15 -6.82 9.08
N ALA A 216 24.22 -7.14 8.37
CA ALA A 216 24.97 -6.19 7.56
C ALA A 216 24.12 -5.71 6.38
N LEU A 217 23.48 -6.62 5.64
CA LEU A 217 22.58 -6.28 4.54
C LEU A 217 21.44 -5.36 4.98
N ILE A 218 20.79 -5.71 6.10
CA ILE A 218 19.69 -4.89 6.64
C ILE A 218 20.19 -3.54 7.09
N SER A 219 21.36 -3.47 7.75
CA SER A 219 21.93 -2.22 8.26
C SER A 219 22.35 -1.30 7.12
N GLU A 220 22.97 -1.82 6.07
CA GLU A 220 23.37 -1.05 4.89
C GLU A 220 22.16 -0.35 4.26
N GLU A 221 21.08 -1.09 4.03
CA GLU A 221 19.87 -0.55 3.42
C GLU A 221 19.11 0.38 4.37
N ALA A 222 19.04 0.02 5.65
CA ALA A 222 18.25 0.75 6.64
C ALA A 222 18.89 2.04 7.11
N THR A 223 20.23 2.14 7.19
CA THR A 223 20.93 3.36 7.70
C THR A 223 20.65 4.59 6.85
N GLY A 224 20.37 4.44 5.56
CA GLY A 224 19.93 5.51 4.68
C GLY A 224 18.41 5.81 4.76
N SER A 225 17.65 5.04 5.52
CA SER A 225 16.19 5.14 5.56
C SER A 225 15.67 6.19 6.55
N PRO A 226 14.46 6.74 6.31
CA PRO A 226 13.79 7.60 7.29
C PRO A 226 13.56 6.90 8.64
N LEU A 227 13.36 5.58 8.65
CA LEU A 227 13.18 4.79 9.87
C LEU A 227 14.41 4.90 10.79
N PHE A 228 15.60 4.66 10.25
CA PHE A 228 16.82 4.75 11.03
C PHE A 228 17.08 6.18 11.55
N ALA A 229 16.80 7.18 10.73
CA ALA A 229 16.93 8.58 11.15
C ALA A 229 16.02 8.92 12.35
N VAL A 230 14.82 8.34 12.42
CA VAL A 230 13.91 8.48 13.57
C VAL A 230 14.48 7.79 14.81
N LEU A 231 14.94 6.54 14.68
CA LEU A 231 15.53 5.78 15.79
C LEU A 231 16.78 6.45 16.34
N PHE A 232 17.68 6.89 15.46
CA PHE A 232 18.87 7.62 15.85
C PHE A 232 18.54 8.94 16.57
N ARG A 233 17.54 9.68 16.07
CA ARG A 233 17.06 10.90 16.74
C ARG A 233 16.54 10.60 18.15
N HIS A 234 15.81 9.50 18.35
CA HIS A 234 15.33 9.08 19.66
C HIS A 234 16.48 8.68 20.59
N ALA A 235 17.46 7.92 20.09
CA ALA A 235 18.66 7.57 20.83
C ALA A 235 19.44 8.83 21.25
N ALA A 236 19.67 9.78 20.33
CA ALA A 236 20.36 11.04 20.59
C ALA A 236 19.58 11.95 21.58
N ALA A 237 18.24 11.93 21.54
CA ALA A 237 17.42 12.67 22.49
C ALA A 237 17.46 12.04 23.89
N ARG A 238 17.47 10.70 24.00
CA ARG A 238 17.66 9.98 25.28
C ARG A 238 19.03 10.23 25.87
N ALA A 239 20.05 10.30 25.03
CA ALA A 239 21.44 10.63 25.44
C ALA A 239 21.65 12.13 25.68
N LEU A 240 20.62 12.98 25.57
CA LEU A 240 20.68 14.43 25.78
C LEU A 240 21.59 15.20 24.80
N LEU A 241 22.00 14.59 23.70
CA LEU A 241 22.73 15.27 22.62
C LEU A 241 21.85 16.17 21.79
N ILE A 242 20.55 15.84 21.71
CA ILE A 242 19.52 16.71 21.16
C ILE A 242 18.72 17.28 22.33
N PRO A 243 18.63 18.62 22.44
CA PRO A 243 17.89 19.24 23.54
C PRO A 243 16.41 18.86 23.48
N ARG A 244 15.85 18.43 24.61
CA ARG A 244 14.43 18.12 24.75
C ARG A 244 13.57 19.38 24.56
N SER A 245 12.42 19.21 23.93
CA SER A 245 11.34 20.19 24.00
C SER A 245 10.79 20.21 25.43
N THR A 246 10.68 21.37 26.04
CA THR A 246 10.00 21.55 27.33
C THR A 246 8.69 22.26 27.10
N ALA A 247 7.76 22.15 28.06
CA ALA A 247 6.46 22.84 27.99
C ALA A 247 6.59 24.36 27.78
N LEU A 248 7.69 24.95 28.24
CA LEU A 248 7.98 26.39 28.13
C LEU A 248 8.77 26.76 26.86
N ARG A 249 9.45 25.81 26.21
CA ARG A 249 10.29 26.06 25.03
C ARG A 249 10.18 24.92 24.04
N ARG A 250 9.17 24.99 23.20
CA ARG A 250 8.96 24.04 22.10
C ARG A 250 10.01 24.30 21.02
N ARG A 251 10.73 23.25 20.65
CA ARG A 251 11.63 23.29 19.48
C ARG A 251 10.95 22.63 18.31
N PRO A 252 10.93 23.28 17.15
CA PRO A 252 10.37 22.68 15.94
C PRO A 252 11.01 21.34 15.62
N LEU A 253 10.21 20.37 15.20
CA LEU A 253 10.66 19.01 14.90
C LEU A 253 11.70 18.99 13.77
N TRP A 254 11.56 19.88 12.76
CA TRP A 254 12.54 20.00 11.69
C TRP A 254 13.94 20.38 12.18
N GLN A 255 14.06 21.20 13.23
CA GLN A 255 15.37 21.53 13.83
C GLN A 255 15.96 20.34 14.56
N GLN A 256 15.14 19.51 15.19
CA GLN A 256 15.60 18.28 15.83
C GLN A 256 16.04 17.27 14.78
N ARG A 257 15.31 17.15 13.65
CA ARG A 257 15.68 16.30 12.51
C ARG A 257 17.00 16.76 11.90
N LEU A 258 17.14 18.06 11.62
CA LEU A 258 18.39 18.60 11.06
C LEU A 258 19.58 18.30 11.95
N ARG A 259 19.48 18.56 13.26
CA ARG A 259 20.53 18.24 14.22
C ARG A 259 20.83 16.75 14.33
N ALA A 260 19.80 15.90 14.29
CA ALA A 260 19.98 14.45 14.28
C ALA A 260 20.71 14.01 13.01
N SER A 261 20.37 14.60 11.86
CA SER A 261 21.05 14.34 10.59
C SER A 261 22.50 14.76 10.61
N ASP A 262 22.79 15.98 11.12
CA ASP A 262 24.16 16.48 11.26
C ASP A 262 25.01 15.59 12.20
N LEU A 263 24.42 15.15 13.31
CA LEU A 263 25.09 14.21 14.24
C LEU A 263 25.30 12.84 13.58
N LEU A 264 24.31 12.30 12.88
CA LEU A 264 24.44 11.02 12.19
C LEU A 264 25.52 11.06 11.12
N GLU A 265 25.61 12.15 10.36
CA GLU A 265 26.65 12.35 9.37
C GLU A 265 28.05 12.44 10.02
N ALA A 266 28.16 13.15 11.16
CA ALA A 266 29.42 13.22 11.92
C ALA A 266 29.88 11.86 12.45
N PHE A 267 28.96 10.96 12.78
CA PHE A 267 29.26 9.61 13.28
C PHE A 267 29.26 8.52 12.19
N ARG A 268 29.03 8.88 10.93
CA ARG A 268 29.03 7.92 9.81
C ARG A 268 30.36 7.15 9.69
N ALA A 269 31.50 7.81 10.00
CA ALA A 269 32.79 7.18 9.97
C ALA A 269 33.10 6.32 11.21
N GLU A 270 32.26 6.34 12.23
CA GLU A 270 32.44 5.68 13.52
C GLU A 270 31.28 4.70 13.80
N PRO A 271 31.19 3.56 13.09
CA PRO A 271 30.07 2.62 13.20
C PRO A 271 29.91 2.06 14.62
N ASP A 272 30.97 2.01 15.40
CA ASP A 272 31.00 1.55 16.79
C ASP A 272 30.57 2.64 17.80
N PHE A 273 30.20 3.84 17.32
CA PHE A 273 29.76 4.88 18.22
C PHE A 273 28.51 4.47 18.98
N PRO A 274 28.43 4.57 20.30
CA PRO A 274 27.38 4.00 21.13
C PRO A 274 25.97 4.33 20.71
N LEU A 275 25.70 5.53 20.17
CA LEU A 275 24.38 5.91 19.69
C LEU A 275 24.00 5.23 18.37
N VAL A 276 24.95 5.01 17.48
CA VAL A 276 24.73 4.28 16.22
C VAL A 276 24.43 2.82 16.56
N VAL A 277 25.23 2.23 17.44
CA VAL A 277 25.03 0.85 17.92
C VAL A 277 23.67 0.68 18.60
N GLU A 278 23.25 1.63 19.45
CA GLU A 278 21.94 1.56 20.11
C GLU A 278 20.80 1.75 19.13
N ALA A 279 20.92 2.66 18.16
CA ALA A 279 19.91 2.83 17.11
C ALA A 279 19.79 1.58 16.21
N LEU A 280 20.90 0.91 15.87
CA LEU A 280 20.90 -0.36 15.15
C LEU A 280 20.27 -1.47 15.97
N ARG A 281 20.56 -1.54 17.27
CA ARG A 281 19.95 -2.53 18.17
C ARG A 281 18.44 -2.36 18.28
N GLU A 282 17.97 -1.11 18.43
CA GLU A 282 16.54 -0.77 18.41
C GLU A 282 15.91 -1.12 17.05
N LEU A 283 16.62 -0.86 15.95
CA LEU A 283 16.21 -1.25 14.60
C LEU A 283 15.98 -2.77 14.49
N TRP A 284 16.98 -3.58 14.89
CA TRP A 284 16.94 -5.04 14.70
C TRP A 284 15.91 -5.74 15.57
N HIS A 285 15.69 -5.26 16.79
CA HIS A 285 14.89 -5.98 17.79
C HIS A 285 13.49 -5.38 18.01
N GLU A 286 13.33 -4.06 17.83
CA GLU A 286 12.08 -3.37 18.13
C GLU A 286 11.34 -2.91 16.88
N ALA A 287 12.00 -2.22 15.97
CA ALA A 287 11.38 -1.75 14.73
C ALA A 287 11.20 -2.87 13.70
N LEU A 288 12.18 -3.77 13.63
CA LEU A 288 12.19 -4.98 12.81
C LEU A 288 12.20 -6.21 13.72
N ASP A 289 12.02 -7.41 13.13
CA ASP A 289 12.25 -8.70 13.81
C ASP A 289 13.34 -9.47 13.07
N VAL A 290 14.59 -8.97 13.17
CA VAL A 290 15.74 -9.61 12.49
C VAL A 290 16.06 -10.99 13.07
N PRO A 291 16.03 -11.21 14.39
CA PRO A 291 16.21 -12.56 14.95
C PRO A 291 15.15 -13.53 14.47
N GLY A 292 13.88 -13.12 14.37
CA GLY A 292 12.80 -13.92 13.82
C GLY A 292 13.01 -14.25 12.35
N LEU A 293 13.45 -13.29 11.55
CA LEU A 293 13.79 -13.53 10.14
C LEU A 293 14.94 -14.54 10.01
N ARG A 294 16.01 -14.40 10.79
CA ARG A 294 17.12 -15.34 10.80
C ARG A 294 16.62 -16.78 11.07
N SER A 295 15.78 -16.95 12.08
CA SER A 295 15.19 -18.25 12.41
C SER A 295 14.36 -18.82 11.25
N VAL A 296 13.55 -18.00 10.58
CA VAL A 296 12.75 -18.43 9.41
C VAL A 296 13.66 -18.86 8.25
N LEU A 297 14.72 -18.08 7.95
CA LEU A 297 15.66 -18.42 6.88
C LEU A 297 16.46 -19.69 7.18
N GLU A 298 16.87 -19.89 8.43
CA GLU A 298 17.50 -21.14 8.89
C GLU A 298 16.57 -22.34 8.74
N ASP A 299 15.28 -22.17 9.04
CA ASP A 299 14.27 -23.21 8.83
C ASP A 299 14.09 -23.54 7.35
N VAL A 300 14.09 -22.53 6.48
CA VAL A 300 14.03 -22.73 5.02
C VAL A 300 15.28 -23.47 4.54
N LYS A 301 16.47 -23.03 4.94
CA LYS A 301 17.74 -23.65 4.56
C LYS A 301 17.86 -25.10 5.05
N ALA A 302 17.33 -25.40 6.23
CA ALA A 302 17.30 -26.75 6.81
C ALA A 302 16.14 -27.63 6.27
N GLY A 303 15.29 -27.11 5.40
CA GLY A 303 14.13 -27.83 4.86
C GLY A 303 12.97 -28.05 5.84
N ARG A 304 13.01 -27.43 7.02
CA ARG A 304 11.88 -27.43 7.97
C ARG A 304 10.71 -26.59 7.50
N ARG A 305 11.00 -25.51 6.76
CA ARG A 305 10.03 -24.73 5.99
C ARG A 305 10.36 -24.84 4.51
N ARG A 306 9.36 -24.80 3.66
CA ARG A 306 9.55 -24.87 2.21
C ARG A 306 9.27 -23.54 1.58
N LEU A 307 10.12 -23.08 0.67
CA LEU A 307 9.87 -21.95 -0.22
C LEU A 307 9.55 -22.49 -1.61
N GLU A 308 8.32 -22.33 -2.03
CA GLU A 308 7.86 -22.74 -3.35
C GLU A 308 7.86 -21.52 -4.28
N VAL A 309 8.27 -21.72 -5.52
CA VAL A 309 8.33 -20.66 -6.53
C VAL A 309 7.32 -20.95 -7.62
N VAL A 310 6.47 -19.96 -7.93
CA VAL A 310 5.45 -20.10 -8.96
C VAL A 310 5.46 -18.86 -9.85
N GLN A 311 5.48 -19.07 -11.17
CA GLN A 311 5.31 -18.02 -12.16
C GLN A 311 3.89 -18.07 -12.72
N ARG A 312 3.23 -16.91 -12.83
CA ARG A 312 1.85 -16.81 -13.26
C ARG A 312 1.64 -15.65 -14.25
N PRO A 313 0.58 -15.69 -15.08
CA PRO A 313 0.24 -14.56 -15.94
C PRO A 313 -0.42 -13.40 -15.22
N ALA A 314 -0.94 -13.60 -13.99
CA ALA A 314 -1.64 -12.61 -13.20
C ALA A 314 -1.53 -12.94 -11.70
N PRO A 315 -1.69 -11.95 -10.79
CA PRO A 315 -1.60 -12.17 -9.35
C PRO A 315 -2.63 -13.17 -8.84
N SER A 316 -2.24 -13.97 -7.85
CA SER A 316 -3.16 -14.84 -7.12
C SER A 316 -4.11 -14.02 -6.23
N PRO A 317 -5.22 -14.60 -5.74
CA PRO A 317 -6.13 -13.90 -4.83
C PRO A 317 -5.46 -13.31 -3.58
N PHE A 318 -4.47 -13.98 -3.00
CA PHE A 318 -3.73 -13.43 -1.85
C PHE A 318 -2.77 -12.33 -2.28
N ALA A 319 -2.11 -12.46 -3.43
CA ALA A 319 -1.22 -11.42 -3.96
C ALA A 319 -1.98 -10.15 -4.34
N ALA A 320 -3.24 -10.24 -4.78
CA ALA A 320 -4.05 -9.09 -5.17
C ALA A 320 -4.17 -8.02 -4.06
N GLY A 321 -4.25 -8.45 -2.79
CA GLY A 321 -4.29 -7.53 -1.64
C GLY A 321 -2.99 -6.72 -1.49
N LEU A 322 -1.83 -7.36 -1.68
CA LEU A 322 -0.52 -6.69 -1.65
C LEU A 322 -0.32 -5.77 -2.85
N VAL A 323 -0.79 -6.17 -4.03
CA VAL A 323 -0.77 -5.32 -5.23
C VAL A 323 -1.60 -4.06 -5.01
N PHE A 324 -2.81 -4.20 -4.46
CA PHE A 324 -3.66 -3.06 -4.13
C PHE A 324 -2.99 -2.10 -3.14
N ARG A 325 -2.35 -2.63 -2.10
CA ARG A 325 -1.58 -1.84 -1.13
C ARG A 325 -0.41 -1.11 -1.79
N PHE A 326 0.36 -1.80 -2.64
CA PHE A 326 1.47 -1.20 -3.38
C PHE A 326 1.00 -0.02 -4.24
N LEU A 327 -0.09 -0.18 -4.97
CA LEU A 327 -0.66 0.88 -5.79
C LEU A 327 -1.13 2.07 -4.95
N GLY A 328 -1.73 1.81 -3.78
CA GLY A 328 -2.10 2.85 -2.82
C GLY A 328 -0.87 3.63 -2.35
N ASP A 329 0.16 2.95 -1.88
CA ASP A 329 1.39 3.58 -1.41
C ASP A 329 2.09 4.35 -2.55
N TYR A 330 2.15 3.79 -3.76
CA TYR A 330 2.75 4.45 -4.91
C TYR A 330 2.03 5.74 -5.31
N VAL A 331 0.70 5.72 -5.32
CA VAL A 331 -0.13 6.89 -5.69
C VAL A 331 0.00 8.02 -4.69
N TYR A 332 0.10 7.69 -3.40
CA TYR A 332 0.08 8.68 -2.33
C TYR A 332 1.48 9.14 -1.88
N HIS A 333 2.53 8.35 -2.10
CA HIS A 333 3.85 8.59 -1.50
C HIS A 333 4.99 8.86 -2.49
N THR A 334 4.76 8.74 -3.81
CA THR A 334 5.80 9.05 -4.80
C THR A 334 5.61 10.44 -5.39
N ASP A 335 6.72 11.14 -5.62
CA ASP A 335 6.78 12.39 -6.38
C ASP A 335 6.67 12.15 -7.91
N SER A 336 6.14 10.99 -8.31
CA SER A 336 5.95 10.64 -9.71
C SER A 336 5.06 11.64 -10.45
N PRO A 337 5.31 11.90 -11.73
CA PRO A 337 4.50 12.80 -12.54
C PRO A 337 3.02 12.42 -12.51
N ARG A 338 2.14 13.42 -12.49
CA ARG A 338 0.67 13.20 -12.43
C ARG A 338 0.14 12.27 -13.52
N ALA A 339 0.77 12.28 -14.70
CA ALA A 339 0.41 11.41 -15.82
C ALA A 339 0.68 9.94 -15.51
N GLU A 340 1.81 9.64 -14.89
CA GLU A 340 2.22 8.28 -14.51
C GLU A 340 1.38 7.74 -13.35
N ARG A 341 1.11 8.57 -12.33
CA ARG A 341 0.14 8.25 -11.26
C ARG A 341 -1.25 7.97 -11.81
N ARG A 342 -1.71 8.75 -12.79
CA ARG A 342 -3.02 8.56 -13.44
C ARG A 342 -3.06 7.30 -14.28
N ALA A 343 -1.99 6.96 -14.99
CA ALA A 343 -1.87 5.71 -15.73
C ALA A 343 -1.92 4.49 -14.79
N GLN A 344 -1.23 4.54 -13.65
CA GLN A 344 -1.25 3.45 -12.67
C GLN A 344 -2.59 3.33 -11.90
N LEU A 345 -3.27 4.45 -11.63
CA LEU A 345 -4.65 4.41 -11.10
C LEU A 345 -5.63 3.77 -12.08
N LEU A 346 -5.47 4.01 -13.38
CA LEU A 346 -6.28 3.36 -14.43
C LEU A 346 -5.94 1.87 -14.58
N GLN A 347 -4.73 1.46 -14.16
CA GLN A 347 -4.27 0.06 -14.10
C GLN A 347 -4.84 -0.73 -12.92
N LEU A 348 -5.47 -0.09 -11.96
CA LEU A 348 -6.35 -0.78 -11.00
C LEU A 348 -7.43 -1.47 -11.83
N SER A 349 -7.13 -2.70 -12.27
CA SER A 349 -8.07 -3.46 -13.08
C SER A 349 -9.40 -3.50 -12.32
N GLN A 350 -10.49 -3.24 -13.02
CA GLN A 350 -11.83 -3.37 -12.44
C GLN A 350 -12.01 -4.73 -11.75
N GLN A 351 -11.21 -5.70 -12.16
CA GLN A 351 -11.19 -7.04 -11.61
C GLN A 351 -10.52 -7.09 -10.23
N ALA A 352 -9.36 -6.43 -10.04
CA ALA A 352 -8.69 -6.34 -8.74
C ALA A 352 -9.53 -5.53 -7.73
N LEU A 353 -10.18 -4.46 -8.16
CA LEU A 353 -11.15 -3.71 -7.35
C LEU A 353 -12.38 -4.55 -6.97
N ARG A 354 -12.95 -5.32 -7.92
CA ARG A 354 -14.07 -6.23 -7.65
C ARG A 354 -13.68 -7.36 -6.71
N GLU A 355 -12.46 -7.86 -6.82
CA GLU A 355 -11.93 -8.93 -5.97
C GLU A 355 -11.56 -8.43 -4.58
N ALA A 356 -11.00 -7.22 -4.44
CA ALA A 356 -10.63 -6.63 -3.15
C ALA A 356 -11.84 -6.10 -2.36
N LEU A 357 -12.82 -5.49 -3.03
CA LEU A 357 -13.98 -4.85 -2.39
C LEU A 357 -15.24 -5.72 -2.41
N GLY A 358 -15.26 -6.79 -3.18
CA GLY A 358 -16.46 -7.58 -3.44
C GLY A 358 -17.43 -6.87 -4.40
N SER A 359 -18.12 -7.62 -5.25
CA SER A 359 -19.04 -7.06 -6.26
C SER A 359 -20.26 -6.34 -5.66
N GLN A 360 -20.57 -6.59 -4.41
CA GLN A 360 -21.72 -6.02 -3.71
C GLN A 360 -21.39 -4.65 -3.12
N VAL A 361 -20.22 -4.49 -2.49
CA VAL A 361 -19.76 -3.21 -1.93
C VAL A 361 -19.52 -2.19 -3.03
N LEU A 362 -18.97 -2.61 -4.18
CA LEU A 362 -18.81 -1.71 -5.34
C LEU A 362 -20.14 -1.24 -5.91
N ARG A 363 -21.19 -2.07 -5.90
CA ARG A 363 -22.53 -1.67 -6.35
C ARG A 363 -23.22 -0.70 -5.41
N GLU A 364 -22.94 -0.80 -4.09
CA GLU A 364 -23.48 0.08 -3.07
C GLU A 364 -22.73 1.44 -3.01
N LEU A 365 -21.44 1.47 -3.41
CA LEU A 365 -20.64 2.68 -3.48
C LEU A 365 -20.81 3.48 -4.77
N LEU A 366 -21.32 2.85 -5.83
CA LEU A 366 -21.49 3.48 -7.14
C LEU A 366 -22.94 3.89 -7.32
N ASP A 367 -23.22 5.17 -7.08
CA ASP A 367 -24.52 5.77 -7.42
C ASP A 367 -24.70 5.77 -8.95
N ARG A 368 -25.77 5.15 -9.42
CA ARG A 368 -26.07 5.03 -10.84
C ARG A 368 -26.29 6.39 -11.51
N GLU A 369 -26.89 7.33 -10.79
CA GLU A 369 -27.12 8.69 -11.30
C GLU A 369 -25.81 9.43 -11.50
N VAL A 370 -24.89 9.30 -10.55
CA VAL A 370 -23.54 9.90 -10.66
C VAL A 370 -22.73 9.28 -11.79
N ILE A 371 -22.85 7.96 -12.01
CA ILE A 371 -22.20 7.28 -13.15
C ILE A 371 -22.72 7.81 -14.48
N GLU A 372 -24.04 7.91 -14.64
CA GLU A 372 -24.64 8.44 -15.87
C GLU A 372 -24.31 9.93 -16.08
N GLN A 373 -24.24 10.72 -15.02
CA GLN A 373 -23.82 12.10 -15.09
C GLN A 373 -22.36 12.22 -15.58
N ILE A 374 -21.43 11.51 -14.95
CA ILE A 374 -20.00 11.50 -15.35
C ILE A 374 -19.86 10.98 -16.79
N ARG A 375 -20.63 9.93 -17.15
CA ARG A 375 -20.65 9.42 -18.51
C ARG A 375 -21.09 10.48 -19.51
N ALA A 376 -22.17 11.20 -19.21
CA ALA A 376 -22.66 12.29 -20.06
C ALA A 376 -21.65 13.42 -20.20
N GLU A 377 -20.94 13.78 -19.10
CA GLU A 377 -19.88 14.77 -19.14
C GLU A 377 -18.69 14.33 -20.00
N LEU A 378 -18.21 13.08 -19.80
CA LEU A 378 -17.08 12.53 -20.56
C LEU A 378 -17.42 12.35 -22.05
N GLN A 379 -18.65 11.98 -22.35
CA GLN A 379 -19.16 11.82 -23.71
C GLN A 379 -19.52 13.15 -24.38
N GLY A 380 -19.45 14.28 -23.69
CA GLY A 380 -19.81 15.58 -24.22
C GLY A 380 -21.30 15.77 -24.50
N THR A 381 -22.18 14.93 -23.88
CA THR A 381 -23.63 15.01 -24.04
C THR A 381 -24.33 15.78 -22.93
N ALA A 382 -23.62 16.03 -21.80
CA ALA A 382 -24.15 16.79 -20.68
C ALA A 382 -24.41 18.25 -21.04
N PRO A 383 -25.41 18.92 -20.40
CA PRO A 383 -25.59 20.36 -20.53
C PRO A 383 -24.32 21.15 -20.19
N GLY A 384 -23.95 22.11 -21.03
CA GLY A 384 -22.71 22.91 -20.87
C GLY A 384 -21.41 22.16 -21.24
N ARG A 385 -21.48 20.91 -21.72
CA ARG A 385 -20.34 20.16 -22.25
C ARG A 385 -20.45 19.89 -23.74
N ARG A 386 -21.56 20.27 -24.34
CA ARG A 386 -21.78 20.15 -25.79
C ARG A 386 -21.00 21.20 -26.54
N ALA A 387 -20.55 20.89 -27.75
CA ALA A 387 -19.84 21.82 -28.61
C ALA A 387 -20.76 22.93 -29.09
N THR A 388 -20.33 24.15 -28.89
CA THR A 388 -21.03 25.37 -29.39
C THR A 388 -20.30 25.99 -30.60
N THR A 389 -19.10 25.49 -30.91
CA THR A 389 -18.24 25.93 -32.00
C THR A 389 -17.63 24.77 -32.77
N PRO A 390 -17.24 24.95 -34.06
CA PRO A 390 -16.54 23.91 -34.81
C PRO A 390 -15.29 23.37 -34.13
N SER A 391 -14.47 24.27 -33.55
CA SER A 391 -13.23 23.88 -32.85
C SER A 391 -13.52 22.96 -31.65
N GLN A 392 -14.58 23.19 -30.89
CA GLN A 392 -14.97 22.32 -29.79
C GLN A 392 -15.50 20.96 -30.29
N LEU A 393 -16.10 20.91 -31.47
CA LEU A 393 -16.48 19.63 -32.08
C LEU A 393 -15.22 18.85 -32.51
N LEU A 394 -14.22 19.55 -33.07
CA LEU A 394 -12.92 18.92 -33.39
C LEU A 394 -12.25 18.32 -32.15
N ASP A 395 -12.16 19.06 -31.05
CA ASP A 395 -11.64 18.56 -29.77
C ASP A 395 -12.40 17.32 -29.28
N LEU A 396 -13.71 17.26 -29.50
CA LEU A 396 -14.51 16.09 -29.15
C LEU A 396 -14.19 14.89 -30.07
N LEU A 397 -14.01 15.11 -31.38
CA LEU A 397 -13.64 14.06 -32.33
C LEU A 397 -12.23 13.52 -32.06
N GLU A 398 -11.26 14.37 -31.76
CA GLU A 398 -9.91 13.94 -31.36
C GLU A 398 -9.93 13.09 -30.09
N ARG A 399 -10.76 13.46 -29.12
CA ARG A 399 -10.86 12.75 -27.84
C ARG A 399 -11.65 11.45 -27.89
N LEU A 400 -12.75 11.41 -28.65
CA LEU A 400 -13.69 10.29 -28.67
C LEU A 400 -13.50 9.37 -29.87
N GLY A 401 -12.75 9.81 -30.88
CA GLY A 401 -12.58 9.08 -32.13
C GLY A 401 -13.73 9.32 -33.13
N ALA A 402 -13.91 8.39 -34.06
CA ALA A 402 -14.91 8.51 -35.11
C ALA A 402 -16.35 8.47 -34.53
N LEU A 403 -17.15 9.46 -34.91
CA LEU A 403 -18.56 9.56 -34.53
C LEU A 403 -19.42 9.56 -35.80
N THR A 404 -20.62 9.00 -35.73
CA THR A 404 -21.65 9.18 -36.74
C THR A 404 -22.21 10.61 -36.65
N LEU A 405 -22.82 11.11 -37.75
CA LEU A 405 -23.43 12.43 -37.75
C LEU A 405 -24.49 12.59 -36.63
N ALA A 406 -25.26 11.55 -36.35
CA ALA A 406 -26.27 11.56 -35.29
C ALA A 406 -25.59 11.68 -33.88
N GLU A 407 -24.46 10.99 -33.67
CA GLU A 407 -23.68 11.08 -32.44
C GLU A 407 -23.00 12.44 -32.27
N ALA A 408 -22.48 13.02 -33.35
CA ALA A 408 -21.96 14.38 -33.36
C ALA A 408 -23.06 15.40 -33.04
N GLN A 409 -24.24 15.25 -33.62
CA GLN A 409 -25.38 16.11 -33.36
C GLN A 409 -25.83 16.09 -31.90
N ALA A 410 -25.82 14.92 -31.27
CA ALA A 410 -26.16 14.78 -29.83
C ALA A 410 -25.16 15.52 -28.92
N ARG A 411 -23.96 15.82 -29.42
CA ARG A 411 -22.85 16.48 -28.71
C ARG A 411 -22.66 17.96 -29.08
N CYS A 412 -23.53 18.49 -29.91
CA CYS A 412 -23.52 19.91 -30.30
C CYS A 412 -24.77 20.64 -29.76
N GLU A 413 -24.63 21.90 -29.42
CA GLU A 413 -25.75 22.80 -29.16
C GLU A 413 -26.24 23.48 -30.46
N GLY A 414 -25.47 23.37 -31.56
CA GLY A 414 -25.78 23.83 -32.89
C GLY A 414 -25.94 22.69 -33.90
N ASP A 415 -25.91 23.02 -35.19
CA ASP A 415 -25.96 22.05 -36.28
C ASP A 415 -24.57 21.45 -36.51
N ALA A 416 -24.43 20.17 -36.16
CA ALA A 416 -23.18 19.44 -36.31
C ALA A 416 -22.74 19.32 -37.78
N GLY A 417 -23.69 19.18 -38.72
CA GLY A 417 -23.37 19.15 -40.16
C GLY A 417 -22.73 20.43 -40.64
N ARG A 418 -23.24 21.58 -40.14
CA ARG A 418 -22.63 22.90 -40.45
C ARG A 418 -21.23 23.04 -39.83
N PHE A 419 -21.04 22.56 -38.60
CA PHE A 419 -19.71 22.60 -37.97
C PHE A 419 -18.71 21.74 -38.74
N LEU A 420 -19.10 20.52 -39.15
CA LEU A 420 -18.25 19.65 -39.93
C LEU A 420 -17.87 20.25 -41.29
N ALA A 421 -18.85 20.85 -42.01
CA ALA A 421 -18.55 21.53 -43.28
C ALA A 421 -17.54 22.68 -43.11
N GLN A 422 -17.62 23.46 -42.01
CA GLN A 422 -16.65 24.50 -41.71
C GLN A 422 -15.23 23.95 -41.39
N LEU A 423 -15.16 22.76 -40.75
CA LEU A 423 -13.87 22.09 -40.49
C LEU A 423 -13.27 21.56 -41.78
N GLU A 424 -14.07 20.96 -42.66
CA GLU A 424 -13.62 20.49 -44.00
C GLU A 424 -13.13 21.66 -44.86
N GLU A 425 -13.82 22.83 -44.88
CA GLU A 425 -13.37 24.03 -45.57
C GLU A 425 -12.06 24.58 -45.01
N ALA A 426 -11.79 24.38 -43.71
CA ALA A 426 -10.55 24.76 -43.05
C ALA A 426 -9.41 23.75 -43.25
N GLY A 427 -9.68 22.61 -43.91
CA GLY A 427 -8.71 21.53 -44.16
C GLY A 427 -8.42 20.63 -42.91
N LEU A 428 -9.34 20.58 -41.98
CA LEU A 428 -9.25 19.82 -40.72
C LEU A 428 -10.19 18.61 -40.77
#